data_43507613043ee41a79955a20fedee599
#
_entry.id   43507613043ee41a79955a20fedee599
#
_cell.length_a   1.000
_cell.length_b   1.000
_cell.length_c   1.000
_cell.angle_alpha   90.00
_cell.angle_beta   90.00
_cell.angle_gamma   90.00
#
_symmetry.space_group_name_H-M   'P 1'
#
loop_
_entity.id
_entity.type
_entity.pdbx_description
1 polymer ?
#
loop_
_entity_poly.entity_id
_entity_poly.type
_entity_poly.pdbx_seq_one_letter_code
_entity_poly.pdbx_strand_id
1 'polypeptide(L)'
;MKLNPHNISLFSLFHHDVSELDSYKIAFSKQLLSNTNSKISIDSQELNQQLIQIIKNKITESNSTKIGLTLTGGLDSRVLLAILLHLGIKPICICYGNSTSRDVQIAREICSRFGLVFYNPIEADEHVVLYKEWTKETLKISEGEAHLHRAHRYQAIKLAKEKFEIQVLFTGHFGSETIRGYSPNNYMTSSILNNLNSSINIEKDNLEIELKKYFVQTELVDFEIVKNQILQLPWLQGTPDENIFFYLQNLVKDIHHLQDIDLYKKQINSVYPVFMLDEVQELFSKSKFHAQRNLDRTFKSLHYLDFYYQFIRTVYPSLLEIELSNGYRPNNYGKGKIVYGMNKFILKYMNKKKSNPTFKYGDWFHNFLKSEFENLDTEIWNYYDKDNYEKSLFFGNHQTNEGYWHKFSNPFMFSELLKLNRENSNS
;
A
#
# COMPACT_ATOMS: atom_id res chain seq x y z
N MET A 1 -3.88 -16.83 15.53
CA MET A 1 -2.55 -16.31 15.98
C MET A 1 -2.33 -16.70 17.44
N LYS A 2 -1.28 -17.42 17.78
CA LYS A 2 -0.92 -17.63 19.18
C LYS A 2 -0.30 -16.35 19.72
N LEU A 3 -0.94 -15.72 20.69
CA LEU A 3 -0.43 -14.52 21.35
C LEU A 3 0.79 -14.87 22.22
N ASN A 4 1.95 -14.87 21.58
CA ASN A 4 3.23 -14.97 22.24
C ASN A 4 3.84 -13.54 22.28
N PRO A 5 4.44 -13.06 23.37
CA PRO A 5 5.09 -11.72 23.43
C PRO A 5 6.04 -11.46 22.26
N HIS A 6 6.74 -12.47 21.78
CA HIS A 6 7.65 -12.33 20.63
C HIS A 6 6.91 -12.13 19.31
N ASN A 7 5.78 -12.79 19.09
CA ASN A 7 4.93 -12.55 17.91
C ASN A 7 4.31 -11.16 17.95
N ILE A 8 3.93 -10.68 19.13
CA ILE A 8 3.45 -9.31 19.34
C ILE A 8 4.54 -8.30 18.92
N SER A 9 5.78 -8.55 19.29
CA SER A 9 6.90 -7.68 18.93
C SER A 9 7.16 -7.65 17.43
N LEU A 10 7.22 -8.80 16.78
CA LEU A 10 7.36 -8.91 15.31
C LEU A 10 6.17 -8.25 14.61
N PHE A 11 4.95 -8.51 15.08
CA PHE A 11 3.76 -7.87 14.53
C PHE A 11 3.80 -6.35 14.69
N SER A 12 4.22 -5.83 15.86
CA SER A 12 4.32 -4.39 16.09
C SER A 12 5.39 -3.71 15.24
N LEU A 13 6.49 -4.41 14.94
CA LEU A 13 7.57 -3.91 14.09
C LEU A 13 7.21 -3.97 12.61
N PHE A 14 6.64 -5.07 12.16
CA PHE A 14 6.39 -5.33 10.74
C PHE A 14 4.91 -5.22 10.36
N HIS A 15 4.03 -4.97 11.34
CA HIS A 15 2.58 -4.93 11.16
C HIS A 15 1.98 -6.22 10.58
N HIS A 16 2.70 -7.32 10.75
CA HIS A 16 2.32 -8.65 10.32
C HIS A 16 3.12 -9.70 11.07
N ASP A 17 2.56 -10.90 11.24
CA ASP A 17 3.34 -12.02 11.73
C ASP A 17 4.25 -12.54 10.61
N VAL A 18 5.47 -12.00 10.57
CA VAL A 18 6.46 -12.37 9.55
C VAL A 18 7.03 -13.77 9.75
N SER A 19 6.73 -14.44 10.88
CA SER A 19 7.15 -15.82 11.13
C SER A 19 6.33 -16.84 10.35
N GLU A 20 5.09 -16.50 9.99
CA GLU A 20 4.11 -17.37 9.33
C GLU A 20 3.76 -16.92 7.90
N LEU A 21 4.72 -16.32 7.18
CA LEU A 21 4.50 -15.90 5.80
C LEU A 21 4.29 -17.11 4.89
N ASP A 22 3.26 -17.03 4.06
CA ASP A 22 3.02 -18.05 3.05
C ASP A 22 4.13 -18.05 1.96
N SER A 23 4.28 -19.19 1.30
CA SER A 23 5.30 -19.40 0.28
C SER A 23 5.17 -18.45 -0.91
N TYR A 24 3.96 -17.98 -1.21
CA TYR A 24 3.70 -17.05 -2.30
C TYR A 24 4.26 -15.65 -2.00
N LYS A 25 4.00 -15.12 -0.79
CA LYS A 25 4.52 -13.82 -0.35
C LYS A 25 6.05 -13.81 -0.36
N ILE A 26 6.65 -14.92 0.09
CA ILE A 26 8.10 -15.10 0.08
C ILE A 26 8.64 -15.19 -1.37
N ALA A 27 7.98 -15.97 -2.22
CA ALA A 27 8.40 -16.15 -3.62
C ALA A 27 8.33 -14.84 -4.38
N PHE A 28 7.27 -14.06 -4.20
CA PHE A 28 7.11 -12.75 -4.83
C PHE A 28 8.24 -11.79 -4.45
N SER A 29 8.54 -11.66 -3.17
CA SER A 29 9.64 -10.81 -2.69
C SER A 29 11.00 -11.28 -3.21
N LYS A 30 11.25 -12.59 -3.29
CA LYS A 30 12.49 -13.15 -3.87
C LYS A 30 12.59 -12.88 -5.37
N GLN A 31 11.51 -13.02 -6.09
CA GLN A 31 11.48 -12.76 -7.54
C GLN A 31 11.80 -11.31 -7.87
N LEU A 32 11.26 -10.35 -7.11
CA LEU A 32 11.58 -8.93 -7.29
C LEU A 32 13.08 -8.66 -7.20
N LEU A 33 13.80 -9.42 -6.41
CA LEU A 33 15.23 -9.25 -6.13
C LEU A 33 16.11 -10.01 -7.11
N SER A 34 15.69 -11.21 -7.56
CA SER A 34 16.41 -12.00 -8.55
C SER A 34 16.48 -11.32 -9.92
N ASN A 35 15.48 -10.48 -10.22
CA ASN A 35 15.37 -9.76 -11.50
C ASN A 35 16.37 -8.59 -11.65
N THR A 36 17.19 -8.29 -10.65
CA THR A 36 18.14 -7.15 -10.65
C THR A 36 19.19 -7.23 -11.78
N ASN A 37 19.60 -8.43 -12.17
CA ASN A 37 20.69 -8.67 -13.10
C ASN A 37 20.26 -8.96 -14.55
N SER A 38 18.94 -8.89 -14.86
CA SER A 38 18.46 -9.13 -16.22
C SER A 38 18.95 -8.05 -17.19
N LYS A 39 19.41 -8.45 -18.39
CA LYS A 39 19.79 -7.49 -19.44
C LYS A 39 18.55 -6.82 -20.02
N ILE A 40 18.68 -5.53 -20.40
CA ILE A 40 17.64 -4.85 -21.18
C ILE A 40 17.54 -5.56 -22.54
N SER A 41 16.39 -6.16 -22.81
CA SER A 41 16.15 -6.94 -24.03
C SER A 41 14.91 -6.49 -24.80
N ILE A 42 14.08 -5.61 -24.20
CA ILE A 42 12.89 -5.07 -24.83
C ILE A 42 12.90 -3.55 -24.87
N ASP A 43 12.34 -2.99 -25.93
CA ASP A 43 12.15 -1.54 -26.05
C ASP A 43 10.80 -1.08 -25.48
N SER A 44 10.54 0.23 -25.56
CA SER A 44 9.31 0.81 -25.02
C SER A 44 8.05 0.39 -25.79
N GLN A 45 8.15 0.14 -27.09
CA GLN A 45 7.02 -0.25 -27.92
C GLN A 45 6.63 -1.70 -27.63
N GLU A 46 7.61 -2.57 -27.55
CA GLU A 46 7.42 -3.98 -27.20
C GLU A 46 6.85 -4.11 -25.78
N LEU A 47 7.38 -3.37 -24.79
CA LEU A 47 6.83 -3.31 -23.45
C LEU A 47 5.35 -2.94 -23.46
N ASN A 48 4.98 -1.88 -24.20
CA ASN A 48 3.59 -1.44 -24.28
C ASN A 48 2.68 -2.50 -24.88
N GLN A 49 3.10 -3.13 -25.98
CA GLN A 49 2.32 -4.18 -26.64
C GLN A 49 2.12 -5.40 -25.76
N GLN A 50 3.18 -5.87 -25.11
CA GLN A 50 3.10 -7.03 -24.23
C GLN A 50 2.24 -6.73 -22.99
N LEU A 51 2.34 -5.55 -22.38
CA LEU A 51 1.51 -5.18 -21.23
C LEU A 51 0.02 -5.10 -21.60
N ILE A 52 -0.32 -4.55 -22.77
CA ILE A 52 -1.69 -4.54 -23.27
C ILE A 52 -2.18 -5.98 -23.52
N GLN A 53 -1.33 -6.83 -24.09
CA GLN A 53 -1.70 -8.21 -24.38
C GLN A 53 -1.94 -9.02 -23.10
N ILE A 54 -1.12 -8.84 -22.07
CA ILE A 54 -1.32 -9.49 -20.75
C ILE A 54 -2.71 -9.13 -20.20
N ILE A 55 -3.06 -7.85 -20.17
CA ILE A 55 -4.36 -7.42 -19.65
C ILE A 55 -5.51 -7.97 -20.50
N LYS A 56 -5.37 -7.95 -21.84
CA LYS A 56 -6.35 -8.53 -22.76
C LYS A 56 -6.56 -10.02 -22.47
N ASN A 57 -5.50 -10.77 -22.25
CA ASN A 57 -5.59 -12.20 -21.91
C ASN A 57 -6.36 -12.40 -20.59
N LYS A 58 -6.05 -11.63 -19.53
CA LYS A 58 -6.77 -11.73 -18.24
C LYS A 58 -8.27 -11.43 -18.38
N ILE A 59 -8.64 -10.50 -19.25
CA ILE A 59 -10.05 -10.21 -19.56
C ILE A 59 -10.70 -11.39 -20.30
N THR A 60 -10.00 -11.94 -21.28
CA THR A 60 -10.51 -13.09 -22.05
C THR A 60 -10.65 -14.33 -21.18
N GLU A 61 -9.65 -14.63 -20.35
CA GLU A 61 -9.66 -15.76 -19.40
C GLU A 61 -10.83 -15.67 -18.41
N SER A 62 -11.16 -14.46 -17.97
CA SER A 62 -12.24 -14.24 -17.01
C SER A 62 -13.64 -14.42 -17.61
N ASN A 63 -13.76 -14.35 -18.94
CA ASN A 63 -15.01 -14.41 -19.69
C ASN A 63 -16.13 -13.49 -19.13
N SER A 64 -15.75 -12.31 -18.61
CA SER A 64 -16.65 -11.39 -17.94
C SER A 64 -16.67 -10.00 -18.56
N THR A 65 -17.85 -9.41 -18.61
CA THR A 65 -18.07 -8.01 -19.01
C THR A 65 -18.21 -7.05 -17.81
N LYS A 66 -18.31 -7.59 -16.58
CA LYS A 66 -18.46 -6.82 -15.33
C LYS A 66 -17.09 -6.49 -14.73
N ILE A 67 -16.42 -5.50 -15.30
CA ILE A 67 -15.05 -5.14 -14.99
C ILE A 67 -15.01 -3.91 -14.10
N GLY A 68 -14.36 -4.02 -12.94
CA GLY A 68 -14.02 -2.93 -12.03
C GLY A 68 -12.57 -2.50 -12.16
N LEU A 69 -12.30 -1.25 -11.86
CA LEU A 69 -10.96 -0.67 -11.74
C LEU A 69 -10.88 0.19 -10.48
N THR A 70 -9.92 -0.06 -9.59
CA THR A 70 -9.60 0.90 -8.54
C THR A 70 -8.92 2.12 -9.17
N LEU A 71 -9.58 3.28 -9.14
CA LEU A 71 -9.10 4.50 -9.79
C LEU A 71 -8.80 5.59 -8.75
N THR A 72 -7.59 6.14 -8.82
CA THR A 72 -7.15 7.29 -8.02
C THR A 72 -6.65 8.41 -8.91
N GLY A 73 -6.25 9.53 -8.32
CA GLY A 73 -5.54 10.60 -9.05
C GLY A 73 -4.12 10.23 -9.50
N GLY A 74 -3.64 9.02 -9.16
CA GLY A 74 -2.30 8.52 -9.47
C GLY A 74 -2.09 8.08 -10.92
N LEU A 75 -0.85 7.73 -11.25
CA LEU A 75 -0.46 7.29 -12.60
C LEU A 75 -0.64 5.79 -12.81
N ASP A 76 -0.47 4.97 -11.76
CA ASP A 76 -0.58 3.51 -11.86
C ASP A 76 -1.96 3.09 -12.35
N SER A 77 -3.01 3.56 -11.70
CA SER A 77 -4.39 3.30 -12.11
C SER A 77 -4.75 3.91 -13.47
N ARG A 78 -4.10 5.03 -13.87
CA ARG A 78 -4.30 5.62 -15.20
C ARG A 78 -3.70 4.80 -16.33
N VAL A 79 -2.57 4.12 -16.11
CA VAL A 79 -2.02 3.17 -17.09
C VAL A 79 -3.03 2.07 -17.35
N LEU A 80 -3.61 1.50 -16.30
CA LEU A 80 -4.63 0.46 -16.44
C LEU A 80 -5.88 0.98 -17.17
N LEU A 81 -6.33 2.17 -16.80
CA LEU A 81 -7.46 2.81 -17.47
C LEU A 81 -7.16 3.07 -18.95
N ALA A 82 -5.94 3.52 -19.29
CA ALA A 82 -5.52 3.73 -20.67
C ALA A 82 -5.62 2.44 -21.50
N ILE A 83 -5.18 1.31 -20.91
CA ILE A 83 -5.27 0.00 -21.58
C ILE A 83 -6.73 -0.41 -21.76
N LEU A 84 -7.55 -0.33 -20.71
CA LEU A 84 -8.95 -0.73 -20.79
C LEU A 84 -9.72 0.10 -21.84
N LEU A 85 -9.51 1.41 -21.86
CA LEU A 85 -10.12 2.30 -22.86
C LEU A 85 -9.60 2.03 -24.28
N HIS A 86 -8.31 1.74 -24.44
CA HIS A 86 -7.72 1.33 -25.73
C HIS A 86 -8.33 0.03 -26.27
N LEU A 87 -8.67 -0.90 -25.38
CA LEU A 87 -9.37 -2.13 -25.70
C LEU A 87 -10.90 -1.94 -25.89
N GLY A 88 -11.40 -0.71 -25.82
CA GLY A 88 -12.83 -0.40 -25.93
C GLY A 88 -13.66 -0.74 -24.70
N ILE A 89 -13.03 -1.00 -23.55
CA ILE A 89 -13.66 -1.41 -22.32
C ILE A 89 -13.88 -0.19 -21.40
N LYS A 90 -15.11 -0.01 -20.95
CA LYS A 90 -15.48 1.01 -19.96
C LYS A 90 -15.65 0.38 -18.58
N PRO A 91 -14.62 0.40 -17.74
CA PRO A 91 -14.71 -0.20 -16.40
C PRO A 91 -15.60 0.61 -15.48
N ILE A 92 -16.14 -0.03 -14.44
CA ILE A 92 -16.69 0.65 -13.26
C ILE A 92 -15.50 1.13 -12.42
N CYS A 93 -15.34 2.44 -12.32
CA CYS A 93 -14.23 3.05 -11.63
C CYS A 93 -14.57 3.23 -10.15
N ILE A 94 -13.88 2.49 -9.29
CA ILE A 94 -14.09 2.49 -7.84
C ILE A 94 -13.02 3.37 -7.22
N CYS A 95 -13.46 4.36 -6.45
CA CYS A 95 -12.61 5.18 -5.61
C CYS A 95 -13.12 5.09 -4.16
N TYR A 96 -12.29 5.40 -3.20
CA TYR A 96 -12.68 5.45 -1.80
C TYR A 96 -12.00 6.63 -1.12
N GLY A 97 -12.80 7.40 -0.39
CA GLY A 97 -12.35 8.57 0.33
C GLY A 97 -13.37 9.69 0.33
N ASN A 98 -13.09 10.71 1.13
CA ASN A 98 -13.95 11.89 1.21
C ASN A 98 -14.00 12.61 -0.13
N SER A 99 -15.16 13.18 -0.46
CA SER A 99 -15.42 13.93 -1.69
C SER A 99 -14.47 15.12 -1.90
N THR A 100 -13.89 15.65 -0.82
CA THR A 100 -12.93 16.76 -0.86
C THR A 100 -11.49 16.29 -1.17
N SER A 101 -11.22 15.01 -1.09
CA SER A 101 -9.90 14.44 -1.39
C SER A 101 -9.57 14.64 -2.88
N ARG A 102 -8.31 15.06 -3.15
CA ARG A 102 -7.84 15.27 -4.53
C ARG A 102 -7.93 14.01 -5.38
N ASP A 103 -7.65 12.85 -4.80
CA ASP A 103 -7.76 11.58 -5.53
C ASP A 103 -9.19 11.29 -5.99
N VAL A 104 -10.17 11.52 -5.11
CA VAL A 104 -11.60 11.36 -5.43
C VAL A 104 -12.05 12.37 -6.48
N GLN A 105 -11.66 13.64 -6.33
CA GLN A 105 -12.02 14.69 -7.30
C GLN A 105 -11.50 14.39 -8.70
N ILE A 106 -10.24 13.96 -8.78
CA ILE A 106 -9.60 13.64 -10.07
C ILE A 106 -10.17 12.36 -10.67
N ALA A 107 -10.41 11.32 -9.88
CA ALA A 107 -11.07 10.11 -10.38
C ALA A 107 -12.48 10.42 -10.92
N ARG A 108 -13.23 11.29 -10.23
CA ARG A 108 -14.54 11.77 -10.71
C ARG A 108 -14.43 12.58 -12.00
N GLU A 109 -13.44 13.47 -12.11
CA GLU A 109 -13.16 14.25 -13.34
C GLU A 109 -12.85 13.33 -14.51
N ILE A 110 -11.96 12.34 -14.30
CA ILE A 110 -11.63 11.33 -15.32
C ILE A 110 -12.90 10.61 -15.77
N CYS A 111 -13.71 10.10 -14.84
CA CYS A 111 -14.90 9.34 -15.18
C CYS A 111 -15.93 10.20 -15.95
N SER A 112 -16.14 11.45 -15.51
CA SER A 112 -17.02 12.39 -16.19
C SER A 112 -16.57 12.67 -17.62
N ARG A 113 -15.26 12.91 -17.82
CA ARG A 113 -14.69 13.24 -19.13
C ARG A 113 -14.77 12.10 -20.15
N PHE A 114 -14.64 10.86 -19.67
CA PHE A 114 -14.64 9.68 -20.54
C PHE A 114 -15.95 8.88 -20.53
N GLY A 115 -16.99 9.41 -19.88
CA GLY A 115 -18.31 8.76 -19.83
C GLY A 115 -18.24 7.39 -19.13
N LEU A 116 -17.53 7.32 -18.00
CA LEU A 116 -17.36 6.12 -17.18
C LEU A 116 -18.23 6.20 -15.93
N VAL A 117 -18.59 5.03 -15.41
CA VAL A 117 -19.26 4.95 -14.10
C VAL A 117 -18.24 5.23 -13.02
N PHE A 118 -18.46 6.28 -12.24
CA PHE A 118 -17.73 6.60 -11.03
C PHE A 118 -18.49 6.10 -9.81
N TYR A 119 -17.83 5.37 -8.93
CA TYR A 119 -18.43 4.91 -7.69
C TYR A 119 -17.48 5.12 -6.52
N ASN A 120 -17.93 5.94 -5.56
CA ASN A 120 -17.28 6.14 -4.28
C ASN A 120 -18.34 5.91 -3.17
N PRO A 121 -18.39 4.70 -2.58
CA PRO A 121 -19.40 4.40 -1.56
C PRO A 121 -19.07 4.99 -0.19
N ILE A 122 -17.86 5.55 -0.02
CA ILE A 122 -17.30 5.98 1.27
C ILE A 122 -16.98 7.47 1.17
N GLU A 123 -18.02 8.31 1.07
CA GLU A 123 -17.84 9.76 0.85
C GLU A 123 -17.99 10.60 2.11
N ALA A 124 -18.71 10.13 3.12
CA ALA A 124 -19.17 10.97 4.22
C ALA A 124 -18.42 10.69 5.53
N ASP A 125 -18.33 11.73 6.36
CA ASP A 125 -17.76 11.65 7.71
C ASP A 125 -18.59 10.75 8.65
N GLU A 126 -19.84 10.46 8.29
CA GLU A 126 -20.76 9.55 8.98
C GLU A 126 -20.19 8.12 9.08
N HIS A 127 -19.24 7.76 8.23
CA HIS A 127 -18.60 6.45 8.24
C HIS A 127 -17.74 6.15 9.47
N VAL A 128 -17.42 7.14 10.28
CA VAL A 128 -16.76 6.93 11.58
C VAL A 128 -17.54 5.93 12.43
N VAL A 129 -18.87 6.02 12.44
CA VAL A 129 -19.75 5.12 13.19
C VAL A 129 -19.70 3.69 12.66
N LEU A 130 -19.60 3.54 11.34
CA LEU A 130 -19.52 2.24 10.67
C LEU A 130 -18.15 1.58 10.77
N TYR A 131 -17.12 2.35 11.12
CA TYR A 131 -15.74 1.85 11.13
C TYR A 131 -15.55 0.68 12.09
N LYS A 132 -16.27 0.65 13.21
CA LYS A 132 -16.23 -0.43 14.18
C LYS A 132 -16.70 -1.76 13.57
N GLU A 133 -17.81 -1.73 12.83
CA GLU A 133 -18.34 -2.92 12.16
C GLU A 133 -17.42 -3.37 11.03
N TRP A 134 -16.95 -2.44 10.22
CA TRP A 134 -16.00 -2.72 9.13
C TRP A 134 -14.69 -3.31 9.64
N THR A 135 -14.20 -2.80 10.75
CA THR A 135 -13.00 -3.30 11.42
C THR A 135 -13.17 -4.74 11.89
N LYS A 136 -14.28 -5.02 12.58
CA LYS A 136 -14.59 -6.40 13.05
C LYS A 136 -14.76 -7.38 11.88
N GLU A 137 -15.46 -6.97 10.82
CA GLU A 137 -15.61 -7.78 9.62
C GLU A 137 -14.26 -8.03 8.94
N THR A 138 -13.43 -7.00 8.81
CA THR A 138 -12.10 -7.10 8.20
C THR A 138 -11.20 -8.05 8.99
N LEU A 139 -11.17 -7.93 10.32
CA LEU A 139 -10.42 -8.84 11.19
C LEU A 139 -10.88 -10.29 11.05
N LYS A 140 -12.19 -10.51 11.07
CA LYS A 140 -12.76 -11.85 10.94
C LYS A 140 -12.40 -12.48 9.60
N ILE A 141 -12.53 -11.75 8.51
CA ILE A 141 -12.27 -12.25 7.16
C ILE A 141 -10.78 -12.46 6.90
N SER A 142 -9.93 -11.61 7.44
CA SER A 142 -8.47 -11.71 7.32
C SER A 142 -7.82 -12.59 8.37
N GLU A 143 -8.60 -13.14 9.29
CA GLU A 143 -8.07 -13.89 10.44
C GLU A 143 -7.03 -13.10 11.27
N GLY A 144 -7.19 -11.76 11.27
CA GLY A 144 -6.30 -10.85 11.96
C GLY A 144 -5.09 -10.40 11.15
N GLU A 145 -4.94 -10.83 9.92
CA GLU A 145 -3.78 -10.47 9.09
C GLU A 145 -3.86 -9.09 8.43
N ALA A 146 -5.07 -8.55 8.21
CA ALA A 146 -5.21 -7.28 7.53
C ALA A 146 -5.20 -6.09 8.48
N HIS A 147 -4.52 -5.03 8.07
CA HIS A 147 -4.50 -3.77 8.78
C HIS A 147 -5.88 -3.10 8.83
N LEU A 148 -6.34 -2.78 10.03
CA LEU A 148 -7.69 -2.23 10.26
C LEU A 148 -7.92 -0.87 9.62
N HIS A 149 -6.88 -0.03 9.52
CA HIS A 149 -7.02 1.26 8.84
C HIS A 149 -7.37 1.11 7.34
N ARG A 150 -7.32 -0.11 6.79
CA ARG A 150 -7.71 -0.44 5.42
C ARG A 150 -9.12 -1.01 5.30
N ALA A 151 -9.83 -1.14 6.39
CA ALA A 151 -11.19 -1.68 6.42
C ALA A 151 -12.13 -0.96 5.43
N HIS A 152 -11.98 0.36 5.29
CA HIS A 152 -12.73 1.16 4.32
C HIS A 152 -12.50 0.75 2.86
N ARG A 153 -11.29 0.28 2.51
CA ARG A 153 -10.95 -0.19 1.15
C ARG A 153 -11.68 -1.48 0.82
N TYR A 154 -11.65 -2.41 1.77
CA TYR A 154 -12.39 -3.67 1.66
C TYR A 154 -13.89 -3.41 1.49
N GLN A 155 -14.47 -2.56 2.32
CA GLN A 155 -15.89 -2.22 2.25
C GLN A 155 -16.26 -1.54 0.93
N ALA A 156 -15.41 -0.66 0.40
CA ALA A 156 -15.65 -0.05 -0.90
C ALA A 156 -15.76 -1.09 -2.02
N ILE A 157 -14.89 -2.09 -2.02
CA ILE A 157 -14.93 -3.17 -3.03
C ILE A 157 -16.14 -4.06 -2.83
N LYS A 158 -16.49 -4.42 -1.58
CA LYS A 158 -17.68 -5.20 -1.25
C LYS A 158 -18.95 -4.53 -1.79
N LEU A 159 -19.16 -3.25 -1.43
CA LEU A 159 -20.32 -2.48 -1.87
C LEU A 159 -20.36 -2.28 -3.40
N ALA A 160 -19.20 -2.10 -4.04
CA ALA A 160 -19.12 -2.01 -5.49
C ALA A 160 -19.51 -3.32 -6.16
N LYS A 161 -19.05 -4.46 -5.63
CA LYS A 161 -19.43 -5.78 -6.11
C LYS A 161 -20.93 -6.01 -5.98
N GLU A 162 -21.50 -5.69 -4.83
CA GLU A 162 -22.94 -5.86 -4.57
C GLU A 162 -23.79 -5.01 -5.53
N LYS A 163 -23.38 -3.76 -5.77
CA LYS A 163 -24.13 -2.83 -6.60
C LYS A 163 -24.03 -3.10 -8.10
N PHE A 164 -22.85 -3.51 -8.58
CA PHE A 164 -22.56 -3.61 -10.03
C PHE A 164 -22.24 -5.04 -10.47
N GLU A 165 -22.31 -6.00 -9.55
CA GLU A 165 -22.01 -7.42 -9.84
C GLU A 165 -20.61 -7.62 -10.45
N ILE A 166 -19.61 -6.85 -9.96
CA ILE A 166 -18.25 -6.90 -10.46
C ILE A 166 -17.69 -8.32 -10.30
N GLN A 167 -17.16 -8.88 -11.38
CA GLN A 167 -16.57 -10.22 -11.43
C GLN A 167 -15.05 -10.16 -11.60
N VAL A 168 -14.55 -9.08 -12.22
CA VAL A 168 -13.13 -8.85 -12.47
C VAL A 168 -12.75 -7.51 -11.92
N LEU A 169 -11.69 -7.44 -11.14
CA LEU A 169 -11.15 -6.20 -10.58
C LEU A 169 -9.69 -6.01 -10.99
N PHE A 170 -9.40 -4.94 -11.68
CA PHE A 170 -8.03 -4.49 -11.93
C PHE A 170 -7.61 -3.46 -10.90
N THR A 171 -6.37 -3.58 -10.39
CA THR A 171 -5.81 -2.63 -9.43
C THR A 171 -4.40 -2.22 -9.79
N GLY A 172 -4.07 -0.95 -9.51
CA GLY A 172 -2.74 -0.38 -9.76
C GLY A 172 -1.75 -0.59 -8.61
N HIS A 173 -2.02 -1.51 -7.69
CA HIS A 173 -1.11 -1.83 -6.59
C HIS A 173 0.27 -2.19 -7.13
N PHE A 174 1.29 -1.73 -6.42
CA PHE A 174 2.69 -2.01 -6.71
C PHE A 174 3.27 -1.33 -7.98
N GLY A 175 2.52 -0.49 -8.67
CA GLY A 175 3.01 0.17 -9.88
C GLY A 175 4.19 1.10 -9.60
N SER A 176 4.09 1.90 -8.55
CA SER A 176 5.17 2.79 -8.13
C SER A 176 6.42 2.02 -7.71
N GLU A 177 6.27 0.90 -7.03
CA GLU A 177 7.36 0.03 -6.57
C GLU A 177 8.10 -0.60 -7.76
N THR A 178 7.36 -1.10 -8.73
CA THR A 178 7.91 -1.71 -9.96
C THR A 178 8.69 -0.70 -10.81
N ILE A 179 8.20 0.54 -10.91
CA ILE A 179 8.71 1.54 -11.86
C ILE A 179 9.65 2.54 -11.19
N ARG A 180 9.31 3.03 -10.01
CA ARG A 180 10.09 4.04 -9.28
C ARG A 180 11.03 3.45 -8.25
N GLY A 181 10.67 2.30 -7.72
CA GLY A 181 11.33 1.69 -6.58
C GLY A 181 10.79 2.17 -5.24
N TYR A 182 11.22 1.51 -4.21
CA TYR A 182 10.81 1.79 -2.86
C TYR A 182 11.34 3.13 -2.36
N SER A 183 10.47 3.88 -1.69
CA SER A 183 10.88 5.08 -0.95
C SER A 183 11.13 4.68 0.51
N PRO A 184 12.33 4.84 1.03
CA PRO A 184 12.63 4.45 2.41
C PRO A 184 11.91 5.32 3.46
N ASN A 185 11.32 6.44 3.07
CA ASN A 185 10.91 7.49 4.02
C ASN A 185 9.46 7.38 4.52
N ASN A 186 8.69 6.34 4.19
CA ASN A 186 7.25 6.38 4.43
C ASN A 186 6.73 5.41 5.50
N TYR A 187 7.58 4.59 6.13
CA TYR A 187 7.14 3.61 7.11
C TYR A 187 7.92 3.71 8.42
N MET A 188 7.25 3.40 9.51
CA MET A 188 7.83 3.41 10.84
C MET A 188 9.02 2.47 10.98
N THR A 189 8.94 1.32 10.32
CA THR A 189 10.06 0.41 10.12
C THR A 189 11.22 1.02 9.35
N SER A 190 11.02 2.10 8.59
CA SER A 190 12.12 2.73 7.86
C SER A 190 13.10 3.46 8.79
N SER A 191 12.69 3.93 9.96
CA SER A 191 13.64 4.47 10.95
C SER A 191 14.47 3.35 11.57
N ILE A 192 13.84 2.23 11.89
CA ILE A 192 14.51 1.04 12.39
C ILE A 192 15.41 0.45 11.30
N LEU A 193 14.88 0.34 10.08
CA LEU A 193 15.56 -0.26 8.97
C LEU A 193 16.62 0.66 8.33
N ASN A 194 16.51 1.98 8.42
CA ASN A 194 17.60 2.89 8.02
C ASN A 194 18.81 2.81 8.93
N ASN A 195 18.63 2.32 10.16
CA ASN A 195 19.70 2.06 11.11
C ASN A 195 20.29 0.65 10.97
N LEU A 196 19.66 -0.23 10.17
CA LEU A 196 20.18 -1.53 9.75
C LEU A 196 21.15 -1.33 8.56
N ASN A 197 22.19 -0.54 8.72
CA ASN A 197 23.14 -0.28 7.64
C ASN A 197 24.08 -1.47 7.46
N SER A 198 24.12 -2.00 6.25
CA SER A 198 25.17 -2.78 5.52
C SER A 198 26.04 -3.81 6.24
N SER A 199 26.02 -3.91 7.49
CA SER A 199 26.49 -5.01 8.34
C SER A 199 25.43 -5.14 9.42
N ILE A 200 25.03 -6.34 9.80
CA ILE A 200 24.01 -6.65 10.80
C ILE A 200 24.34 -6.06 12.20
N ASN A 201 24.84 -4.88 12.24
CA ASN A 201 24.82 -4.02 13.39
C ASN A 201 23.50 -3.25 13.35
N ILE A 202 22.39 -3.99 13.65
CA ILE A 202 21.25 -3.34 14.28
C ILE A 202 21.87 -2.67 15.49
N GLU A 203 22.02 -1.34 15.43
CA GLU A 203 22.45 -0.64 16.63
C GLU A 203 21.40 -0.95 17.69
N LYS A 204 21.76 -1.79 18.65
CA LYS A 204 20.93 -2.27 19.75
C LYS A 204 20.14 -1.13 20.35
N ASP A 205 20.79 -0.01 20.54
CA ASP A 205 20.22 1.20 21.15
C ASP A 205 19.05 1.78 20.34
N ASN A 206 19.11 1.76 19.01
CA ASN A 206 18.05 2.34 18.17
C ASN A 206 16.81 1.44 18.12
N LEU A 207 16.97 0.14 18.01
CA LEU A 207 15.82 -0.77 18.04
C LEU A 207 15.21 -0.79 19.45
N GLU A 208 16.02 -0.79 20.49
CA GLU A 208 15.57 -0.72 21.87
C GLU A 208 14.81 0.59 22.17
N ILE A 209 15.30 1.74 21.68
CA ILE A 209 14.60 3.02 21.77
C ILE A 209 13.25 2.98 21.04
N GLU A 210 13.18 2.38 19.85
CA GLU A 210 11.92 2.27 19.11
C GLU A 210 10.95 1.30 19.81
N LEU A 211 11.42 0.17 20.30
CA LEU A 211 10.59 -0.78 21.06
C LEU A 211 10.08 -0.18 22.37
N LYS A 212 10.93 0.55 23.12
CA LYS A 212 10.55 1.26 24.35
C LYS A 212 9.44 2.29 24.16
N LYS A 213 9.22 2.79 22.94
CA LYS A 213 8.09 3.69 22.65
C LYS A 213 6.74 2.99 22.65
N TYR A 214 6.70 1.66 22.54
CA TYR A 214 5.48 0.89 22.34
C TYR A 214 5.15 -0.02 23.51
N PHE A 215 6.15 -0.49 24.25
CA PHE A 215 5.99 -1.55 25.24
C PHE A 215 6.30 -1.06 26.65
N VAL A 216 5.43 -1.42 27.60
CA VAL A 216 5.59 -1.10 29.03
C VAL A 216 6.78 -1.85 29.63
N GLN A 217 6.96 -3.08 29.21
CA GLN A 217 7.98 -3.97 29.76
C GLN A 217 8.95 -4.33 28.64
N THR A 218 10.08 -3.60 28.61
CA THR A 218 11.19 -3.93 27.70
C THR A 218 11.76 -5.33 27.96
N GLU A 219 11.51 -5.89 29.14
CA GLU A 219 11.90 -7.26 29.51
C GLU A 219 11.12 -8.34 28.75
N LEU A 220 9.88 -8.04 28.31
CA LEU A 220 9.10 -8.95 27.48
C LEU A 220 9.53 -8.93 26.03
N VAL A 221 10.26 -7.90 25.62
CA VAL A 221 10.79 -7.74 24.27
C VAL A 221 12.31 -7.77 24.36
N ASP A 222 12.87 -8.94 24.56
CA ASP A 222 14.30 -9.13 24.50
C ASP A 222 14.77 -8.85 23.07
N PHE A 223 15.59 -7.81 22.91
CA PHE A 223 16.18 -7.41 21.65
C PHE A 223 16.92 -8.55 20.95
N GLU A 224 17.70 -9.34 21.70
CA GLU A 224 18.44 -10.45 21.11
C GLU A 224 17.51 -11.56 20.62
N ILE A 225 16.39 -11.78 21.31
CA ILE A 225 15.37 -12.74 20.85
C ILE A 225 14.71 -12.25 19.56
N VAL A 226 14.27 -10.99 19.51
CA VAL A 226 13.66 -10.40 18.31
C VAL A 226 14.64 -10.39 17.14
N LYS A 227 15.90 -10.01 17.38
CA LYS A 227 16.98 -10.05 16.38
C LYS A 227 17.20 -11.46 15.86
N ASN A 228 17.33 -12.42 16.76
CA ASN A 228 17.54 -13.83 16.40
C ASN A 228 16.35 -14.40 15.63
N GLN A 229 15.12 -14.07 16.01
CA GLN A 229 13.93 -14.46 15.25
C GLN A 229 13.95 -13.88 13.83
N ILE A 230 14.29 -12.61 13.66
CA ILE A 230 14.44 -11.99 12.33
C ILE A 230 15.51 -12.73 11.51
N LEU A 231 16.69 -13.00 12.10
CA LEU A 231 17.79 -13.69 11.41
C LEU A 231 17.47 -15.15 11.10
N GLN A 232 16.60 -15.79 11.87
CA GLN A 232 16.17 -17.19 11.66
C GLN A 232 14.99 -17.32 10.69
N LEU A 233 14.42 -16.22 10.19
CA LEU A 233 13.33 -16.30 9.22
C LEU A 233 13.76 -17.17 8.01
N PRO A 234 13.01 -18.24 7.69
CA PRO A 234 13.42 -19.23 6.68
C PRO A 234 13.71 -18.60 5.32
N TRP A 235 12.98 -17.54 5.00
CA TRP A 235 13.11 -16.84 3.73
C TRP A 235 14.30 -15.87 3.66
N LEU A 236 14.98 -15.58 4.78
CA LEU A 236 16.24 -14.85 4.81
C LEU A 236 17.45 -15.78 4.69
N GLN A 237 17.28 -17.08 4.87
CA GLN A 237 18.39 -18.05 4.80
C GLN A 237 19.07 -18.01 3.43
N GLY A 238 20.39 -17.90 3.43
CA GLY A 238 21.18 -17.78 2.20
C GLY A 238 21.17 -16.38 1.57
N THR A 239 20.54 -15.39 2.20
CA THR A 239 20.60 -13.99 1.77
C THR A 239 21.92 -13.39 2.27
N PRO A 240 22.77 -12.79 1.41
CA PRO A 240 23.91 -12.02 1.85
C PRO A 240 23.53 -10.93 2.84
N ASP A 241 24.31 -10.72 3.87
CA ASP A 241 24.03 -9.80 4.96
C ASP A 241 23.70 -8.37 4.48
N GLU A 242 24.44 -7.92 3.47
CA GLU A 242 24.21 -6.62 2.84
C GLU A 242 22.82 -6.46 2.18
N ASN A 243 22.15 -7.57 1.88
CA ASN A 243 20.85 -7.58 1.23
C ASN A 243 19.69 -7.81 2.21
N ILE A 244 19.95 -8.27 3.43
CA ILE A 244 18.90 -8.57 4.42
C ILE A 244 18.00 -7.35 4.66
N PHE A 245 18.59 -6.18 4.81
CA PHE A 245 17.87 -4.93 4.99
C PHE A 245 16.91 -4.63 3.82
N PHE A 246 17.41 -4.77 2.60
CA PHE A 246 16.63 -4.53 1.40
C PHE A 246 15.46 -5.51 1.26
N TYR A 247 15.69 -6.79 1.61
CA TYR A 247 14.64 -7.80 1.65
C TYR A 247 13.55 -7.49 2.67
N LEU A 248 13.92 -7.16 3.91
CA LEU A 248 12.99 -6.81 4.96
C LEU A 248 12.14 -5.59 4.58
N GLN A 249 12.77 -4.56 4.02
CA GLN A 249 12.08 -3.35 3.59
C GLN A 249 11.08 -3.61 2.47
N ASN A 250 11.44 -4.47 1.52
CA ASN A 250 10.56 -4.84 0.43
C ASN A 250 9.40 -5.70 0.93
N LEU A 251 9.69 -6.69 1.76
CA LEU A 251 8.69 -7.57 2.34
C LEU A 251 7.58 -6.81 3.07
N VAL A 252 7.95 -5.85 3.92
CA VAL A 252 6.95 -5.05 4.66
C VAL A 252 6.00 -4.32 3.71
N LYS A 253 6.50 -3.81 2.58
CA LYS A 253 5.66 -3.15 1.57
C LYS A 253 4.81 -4.13 0.76
N ASP A 254 5.40 -5.26 0.42
CA ASP A 254 4.70 -6.32 -0.30
C ASP A 254 3.53 -6.82 0.51
N ILE A 255 3.73 -7.05 1.81
CA ILE A 255 2.67 -7.47 2.72
C ILE A 255 1.53 -6.46 2.75
N HIS A 256 1.81 -5.16 2.81
CA HIS A 256 0.77 -4.14 2.80
C HIS A 256 -0.09 -4.16 1.54
N HIS A 257 0.51 -4.36 0.37
CA HIS A 257 -0.23 -4.47 -0.88
C HIS A 257 -0.97 -5.80 -0.97
N LEU A 258 -0.33 -6.89 -0.54
CA LEU A 258 -0.94 -8.23 -0.56
C LEU A 258 -2.16 -8.31 0.35
N GLN A 259 -2.14 -7.70 1.53
CA GLN A 259 -3.31 -7.65 2.43
C GLN A 259 -4.55 -7.06 1.76
N ASP A 260 -4.42 -5.94 1.04
CA ASP A 260 -5.54 -5.37 0.29
C ASP A 260 -6.05 -6.35 -0.78
N ILE A 261 -5.13 -6.98 -1.51
CA ILE A 261 -5.47 -7.90 -2.59
C ILE A 261 -6.15 -9.17 -2.04
N ASP A 262 -5.65 -9.71 -0.94
CA ASP A 262 -6.25 -10.88 -0.30
C ASP A 262 -7.67 -10.59 0.19
N LEU A 263 -7.90 -9.41 0.78
CA LEU A 263 -9.23 -8.95 1.14
C LEU A 263 -10.16 -8.83 -0.09
N TYR A 264 -9.66 -8.29 -1.20
CA TYR A 264 -10.46 -8.15 -2.43
C TYR A 264 -10.81 -9.51 -3.04
N LYS A 265 -9.89 -10.47 -3.00
CA LYS A 265 -10.12 -11.85 -3.45
C LYS A 265 -11.19 -12.59 -2.64
N LYS A 266 -11.41 -12.20 -1.38
CA LYS A 266 -12.55 -12.74 -0.58
C LYS A 266 -13.91 -12.29 -1.13
N GLN A 267 -13.96 -11.21 -1.92
CA GLN A 267 -15.19 -10.67 -2.51
C GLN A 267 -15.32 -10.95 -4.00
N ILE A 268 -14.24 -10.89 -4.74
CA ILE A 268 -14.21 -10.95 -6.21
C ILE A 268 -13.31 -12.09 -6.65
N ASN A 269 -13.83 -13.00 -7.46
CA ASN A 269 -13.09 -14.19 -7.88
C ASN A 269 -11.83 -13.89 -8.69
N SER A 270 -11.88 -12.85 -9.54
CA SER A 270 -10.78 -12.47 -10.41
C SER A 270 -10.26 -11.08 -10.04
N VAL A 271 -9.23 -11.02 -9.20
CA VAL A 271 -8.55 -9.78 -8.82
C VAL A 271 -7.16 -9.78 -9.43
N TYR A 272 -6.88 -8.79 -10.26
CA TYR A 272 -5.60 -8.62 -10.96
C TYR A 272 -4.88 -7.36 -10.48
N PRO A 273 -3.95 -7.48 -9.52
CA PRO A 273 -2.99 -6.44 -9.20
C PRO A 273 -1.91 -6.43 -10.28
N VAL A 274 -2.16 -5.70 -11.37
CA VAL A 274 -1.43 -5.87 -12.64
C VAL A 274 0.08 -5.79 -12.48
N PHE A 275 0.56 -4.82 -11.68
CA PHE A 275 2.00 -4.66 -11.47
C PHE A 275 2.61 -5.70 -10.52
N MET A 276 1.80 -6.58 -9.92
CA MET A 276 2.25 -7.71 -9.10
C MET A 276 2.19 -9.04 -9.85
N LEU A 277 1.68 -9.08 -11.07
CA LEU A 277 1.67 -10.29 -11.87
C LEU A 277 3.09 -10.67 -12.28
N ASP A 278 3.43 -11.96 -12.19
CA ASP A 278 4.77 -12.48 -12.49
C ASP A 278 5.22 -12.11 -13.90
N GLU A 279 4.33 -12.28 -14.88
CA GLU A 279 4.58 -11.91 -16.26
C GLU A 279 4.83 -10.39 -16.44
N VAL A 280 4.21 -9.54 -15.64
CA VAL A 280 4.43 -8.10 -15.68
C VAL A 280 5.75 -7.74 -15.00
N GLN A 281 6.08 -8.36 -13.88
CA GLN A 281 7.36 -8.17 -13.20
C GLN A 281 8.52 -8.61 -14.10
N GLU A 282 8.40 -9.77 -14.75
CA GLU A 282 9.39 -10.25 -15.71
C GLU A 282 9.53 -9.28 -16.90
N LEU A 283 8.40 -8.80 -17.44
CA LEU A 283 8.39 -7.84 -18.53
C LEU A 283 9.12 -6.55 -18.17
N PHE A 284 8.84 -5.95 -17.00
CA PHE A 284 9.52 -4.74 -16.54
C PHE A 284 11.00 -4.99 -16.27
N SER A 285 11.39 -6.16 -15.74
CA SER A 285 12.79 -6.50 -15.48
C SER A 285 13.66 -6.48 -16.74
N LYS A 286 13.09 -6.77 -17.91
CA LYS A 286 13.74 -6.74 -19.23
C LYS A 286 13.77 -5.33 -19.83
N SER A 287 13.08 -4.35 -19.24
CA SER A 287 12.95 -2.99 -19.76
C SER A 287 13.88 -2.00 -19.06
N LYS A 288 14.09 -0.84 -19.69
CA LYS A 288 14.81 0.28 -19.07
C LYS A 288 14.04 0.97 -17.93
N PHE A 289 12.77 0.64 -17.72
CA PHE A 289 11.89 1.32 -16.77
C PHE A 289 11.83 0.66 -15.41
N HIS A 290 12.43 -0.51 -15.24
CA HIS A 290 12.45 -1.19 -13.95
C HIS A 290 13.14 -0.36 -12.86
N ALA A 291 12.54 -0.30 -11.69
CA ALA A 291 12.96 0.54 -10.57
C ALA A 291 14.44 0.37 -10.19
N GLN A 292 14.93 -0.85 -10.16
CA GLN A 292 16.31 -1.16 -9.76
C GLN A 292 17.35 -0.58 -10.70
N ARG A 293 17.02 -0.40 -12.00
CA ARG A 293 17.91 0.25 -12.98
C ARG A 293 18.02 1.75 -12.76
N ASN A 294 17.13 2.32 -11.95
CA ASN A 294 17.08 3.73 -11.65
C ASN A 294 17.73 4.08 -10.30
N LEU A 295 18.18 3.08 -9.53
CA LEU A 295 18.74 3.30 -8.20
C LEU A 295 20.00 4.18 -8.20
N ASP A 296 20.82 4.08 -9.26
CA ASP A 296 22.11 4.78 -9.36
C ASP A 296 22.05 6.12 -10.12
N ARG A 297 20.85 6.55 -10.56
CA ARG A 297 20.72 7.77 -11.36
C ARG A 297 20.48 9.00 -10.50
N THR A 298 21.31 10.03 -10.69
CA THR A 298 21.03 11.40 -10.26
C THR A 298 19.69 11.84 -10.87
N PHE A 299 18.79 12.42 -10.07
CA PHE A 299 17.41 12.76 -10.47
C PHE A 299 16.41 11.59 -10.61
N LYS A 300 16.56 10.56 -9.78
CA LYS A 300 15.62 9.40 -9.68
C LYS A 300 14.13 9.81 -9.75
N SER A 301 13.77 10.92 -9.13
CA SER A 301 12.39 11.42 -9.05
C SER A 301 11.80 11.90 -10.38
N LEU A 302 12.58 11.98 -11.45
CA LEU A 302 12.11 12.41 -12.77
C LEU A 302 12.00 11.25 -13.76
N HIS A 303 12.82 10.20 -13.59
CA HIS A 303 12.87 9.09 -14.55
C HIS A 303 11.66 8.16 -14.48
N TYR A 304 11.02 8.02 -13.29
CA TYR A 304 9.83 7.17 -13.20
C TYR A 304 8.66 7.69 -14.04
N LEU A 305 8.60 9.00 -14.30
CA LEU A 305 7.57 9.59 -15.16
C LEU A 305 7.77 9.26 -16.63
N ASP A 306 8.99 8.88 -17.05
CA ASP A 306 9.29 8.54 -18.44
C ASP A 306 8.38 7.40 -18.93
N PHE A 307 8.22 6.33 -18.13
CA PHE A 307 7.32 5.24 -18.48
C PHE A 307 5.87 5.70 -18.60
N TYR A 308 5.34 6.32 -17.55
CA TYR A 308 3.92 6.70 -17.51
C TYR A 308 3.56 7.66 -18.63
N TYR A 309 4.42 8.65 -18.87
CA TYR A 309 4.22 9.63 -19.94
C TYR A 309 4.26 8.98 -21.32
N GLN A 310 5.30 8.19 -21.61
CA GLN A 310 5.46 7.53 -22.91
C GLN A 310 4.32 6.54 -23.16
N PHE A 311 4.00 5.72 -22.16
CA PHE A 311 2.93 4.73 -22.25
C PHE A 311 1.57 5.39 -22.53
N ILE A 312 1.13 6.30 -21.66
CA ILE A 312 -0.19 6.93 -21.78
C ILE A 312 -0.28 7.76 -23.05
N ARG A 313 0.80 8.45 -23.45
CA ARG A 313 0.86 9.21 -24.71
C ARG A 313 0.64 8.32 -25.93
N THR A 314 1.17 7.11 -25.89
CA THR A 314 1.04 6.16 -27.02
C THR A 314 -0.32 5.48 -27.02
N VAL A 315 -0.84 5.09 -25.84
CA VAL A 315 -2.01 4.21 -25.72
C VAL A 315 -3.30 5.02 -25.64
N TYR A 316 -3.34 6.09 -24.80
CA TYR A 316 -4.54 6.92 -24.61
C TYR A 316 -4.18 8.35 -24.18
N PRO A 317 -3.71 9.22 -25.10
CA PRO A 317 -3.08 10.51 -24.79
C PRO A 317 -3.97 11.49 -24.03
N SER A 318 -5.28 11.45 -24.20
CA SER A 318 -6.21 12.38 -23.53
C SER A 318 -6.17 12.28 -22.00
N LEU A 319 -5.71 11.15 -21.44
CA LEU A 319 -5.53 11.00 -19.99
C LEU A 319 -4.37 11.84 -19.43
N LEU A 320 -3.43 12.29 -20.26
CA LEU A 320 -2.32 13.17 -19.84
C LEU A 320 -2.76 14.63 -19.58
N GLU A 321 -3.93 15.02 -20.05
CA GLU A 321 -4.45 16.38 -19.90
C GLU A 321 -5.05 16.64 -18.53
N ILE A 322 -5.42 15.58 -17.79
CA ILE A 322 -6.01 15.67 -16.47
C ILE A 322 -4.92 15.74 -15.40
N GLU A 323 -5.10 16.61 -14.44
CA GLU A 323 -4.16 16.79 -13.33
C GLU A 323 -3.96 15.50 -12.51
N LEU A 324 -2.82 15.42 -11.82
CA LEU A 324 -2.56 14.46 -10.76
C LEU A 324 -2.99 15.03 -9.41
N SER A 325 -3.05 14.20 -8.38
CA SER A 325 -3.40 14.61 -7.01
C SER A 325 -2.49 15.74 -6.46
N ASN A 326 -1.27 15.85 -6.95
CA ASN A 326 -0.34 16.92 -6.60
C ASN A 326 -0.52 18.21 -7.45
N GLY A 327 -1.58 18.32 -8.27
CA GLY A 327 -1.89 19.48 -9.11
C GLY A 327 -1.07 19.57 -10.40
N TYR A 328 -0.27 18.55 -10.71
CA TYR A 328 0.56 18.53 -11.90
C TYR A 328 -0.16 17.84 -13.07
N ARG A 329 -0.05 18.42 -14.27
CA ARG A 329 -0.56 17.82 -15.52
C ARG A 329 0.53 17.00 -16.19
N PRO A 330 0.36 15.68 -16.36
CA PRO A 330 1.39 14.85 -16.96
C PRO A 330 1.82 15.30 -18.36
N ASN A 331 0.92 15.92 -19.14
CA ASN A 331 1.23 16.43 -20.47
C ASN A 331 2.34 17.49 -20.45
N ASN A 332 2.52 18.21 -19.34
CA ASN A 332 3.62 19.18 -19.20
C ASN A 332 5.00 18.52 -19.16
N TYR A 333 5.07 17.22 -18.86
CA TYR A 333 6.34 16.47 -18.92
C TYR A 333 6.91 16.41 -20.34
N GLY A 334 6.06 16.37 -21.36
CA GLY A 334 6.45 16.40 -22.76
C GLY A 334 7.12 17.71 -23.22
N LYS A 335 6.97 18.79 -22.42
CA LYS A 335 7.65 20.08 -22.68
C LYS A 335 9.11 20.11 -22.21
N GLY A 336 9.60 19.02 -21.65
CA GLY A 336 10.97 18.87 -21.18
C GLY A 336 11.12 18.79 -19.65
N LYS A 337 12.13 18.06 -19.19
CA LYS A 337 12.39 17.79 -17.76
C LYS A 337 12.64 19.07 -16.94
N ILE A 338 13.25 20.08 -17.55
CA ILE A 338 13.52 21.39 -16.89
C ILE A 338 12.19 22.11 -16.63
N VAL A 339 11.33 22.21 -17.64
CA VAL A 339 10.00 22.83 -17.53
C VAL A 339 9.15 22.09 -16.50
N TYR A 340 9.25 20.77 -16.48
CA TYR A 340 8.61 19.94 -15.45
C TYR A 340 9.12 20.28 -14.04
N GLY A 341 10.43 20.32 -13.85
CA GLY A 341 11.05 20.65 -12.57
C GLY A 341 10.65 22.04 -12.06
N MET A 342 10.65 23.04 -12.95
CA MET A 342 10.20 24.40 -12.62
C MET A 342 8.72 24.43 -12.24
N ASN A 343 7.85 23.78 -13.00
CA ASN A 343 6.42 23.70 -12.68
C ASN A 343 6.17 23.00 -11.36
N LYS A 344 6.89 21.90 -11.08
CA LYS A 344 6.81 21.19 -9.79
C LYS A 344 7.23 22.09 -8.63
N PHE A 345 8.28 22.88 -8.81
CA PHE A 345 8.75 23.82 -7.79
C PHE A 345 7.72 24.94 -7.55
N ILE A 346 7.19 25.55 -8.60
CA ILE A 346 6.15 26.59 -8.53
C ILE A 346 4.89 26.05 -7.83
N LEU A 347 4.42 24.88 -8.23
CA LEU A 347 3.24 24.25 -7.63
C LEU A 347 3.45 23.91 -6.15
N LYS A 348 4.65 23.42 -5.79
CA LYS A 348 5.00 23.17 -4.39
C LYS A 348 4.96 24.46 -3.56
N TYR A 349 5.39 25.58 -4.15
CA TYR A 349 5.38 26.88 -3.49
C TYR A 349 3.95 27.46 -3.40
N MET A 350 3.16 27.33 -4.47
CA MET A 350 1.76 27.78 -4.51
C MET A 350 0.85 26.93 -3.63
N ASN A 351 1.04 25.60 -3.61
CA ASN A 351 0.24 24.69 -2.80
C ASN A 351 0.51 24.81 -1.29
N LYS A 352 1.69 25.33 -0.89
CA LYS A 352 1.87 25.74 0.53
C LYS A 352 0.88 26.82 0.99
N LYS A 353 0.32 27.62 0.04
CA LYS A 353 -0.72 28.62 0.34
C LYS A 353 -2.17 28.14 0.13
N LYS A 354 -2.35 26.99 -0.54
CA LYS A 354 -3.66 26.40 -0.83
C LYS A 354 -3.68 24.93 -0.38
N SER A 355 -3.28 24.64 0.84
CA SER A 355 -3.48 23.31 1.39
C SER A 355 -4.98 23.12 1.66
N ASN A 356 -5.73 22.75 0.62
CA ASN A 356 -6.92 21.98 0.89
C ASN A 356 -6.46 20.73 1.65
N PRO A 357 -7.01 20.45 2.81
CA PRO A 357 -6.65 19.26 3.54
C PRO A 357 -6.87 18.07 2.60
N THR A 358 -5.77 17.43 2.21
CA THR A 358 -5.86 16.09 1.65
C THR A 358 -6.64 15.29 2.67
N PHE A 359 -7.75 14.70 2.24
CA PHE A 359 -8.51 13.83 3.12
C PHE A 359 -7.54 12.79 3.70
N LYS A 360 -7.47 12.77 5.00
CA LYS A 360 -6.63 11.86 5.73
C LYS A 360 -7.54 10.80 6.31
N TYR A 361 -7.55 9.60 5.75
CA TYR A 361 -8.17 8.44 6.40
C TYR A 361 -7.78 8.33 7.87
N GLY A 362 -6.59 8.84 8.16
CA GLY A 362 -6.07 8.99 9.46
C GLY A 362 -7.02 9.70 10.41
N ASP A 363 -7.69 10.75 10.00
CA ASP A 363 -8.56 11.51 10.89
C ASP A 363 -9.79 10.68 11.30
N TRP A 364 -10.38 9.92 10.36
CA TRP A 364 -11.48 9.01 10.68
C TRP A 364 -11.02 7.89 11.60
N PHE A 365 -9.93 7.27 11.24
CA PHE A 365 -9.39 6.17 12.00
C PHE A 365 -8.95 6.60 13.40
N HIS A 366 -8.36 7.79 13.51
CA HIS A 366 -7.98 8.39 14.79
C HIS A 366 -9.20 8.65 15.68
N ASN A 367 -10.25 9.27 15.14
CA ASN A 367 -11.50 9.50 15.86
C ASN A 367 -12.13 8.18 16.30
N PHE A 368 -12.08 7.18 15.43
CA PHE A 368 -12.53 5.83 15.77
C PHE A 368 -11.70 5.23 16.92
N LEU A 369 -10.38 5.27 16.87
CA LEU A 369 -9.53 4.76 17.94
C LEU A 369 -9.78 5.47 19.27
N LYS A 370 -10.01 6.78 19.24
CA LYS A 370 -10.38 7.54 20.44
C LYS A 370 -11.73 7.08 21.03
N SER A 371 -12.72 6.86 20.16
CA SER A 371 -14.04 6.41 20.62
C SER A 371 -14.04 5.01 21.20
N GLU A 372 -13.07 4.17 20.80
CA GLU A 372 -12.95 2.78 21.25
C GLU A 372 -11.92 2.58 22.37
N PHE A 373 -11.22 3.63 22.79
CA PHE A 373 -10.14 3.52 23.79
C PHE A 373 -10.59 2.82 25.07
N GLU A 374 -11.73 3.22 25.64
CA GLU A 374 -12.28 2.63 26.86
C GLU A 374 -12.84 1.21 26.65
N ASN A 375 -13.04 0.81 25.40
CA ASN A 375 -13.52 -0.52 25.04
C ASN A 375 -12.38 -1.53 24.78
N LEU A 376 -11.12 -1.07 24.90
CA LEU A 376 -9.98 -1.95 24.70
C LEU A 376 -9.92 -3.01 25.80
N ASP A 377 -9.51 -4.23 25.41
CA ASP A 377 -9.29 -5.31 26.36
C ASP A 377 -8.15 -4.95 27.31
N THR A 378 -8.39 -5.07 28.61
CA THR A 378 -7.43 -4.67 29.65
C THR A 378 -6.15 -5.51 29.62
N GLU A 379 -6.21 -6.73 29.08
CA GLU A 379 -5.03 -7.62 28.97
C GLU A 379 -3.95 -7.02 28.06
N ILE A 380 -4.30 -6.17 27.09
CA ILE A 380 -3.32 -5.53 26.22
C ILE A 380 -2.33 -4.65 26.99
N TRP A 381 -2.75 -4.10 28.12
CA TRP A 381 -1.91 -3.25 28.95
C TRP A 381 -0.81 -4.02 29.72
N ASN A 382 -0.83 -5.33 29.65
CA ASN A 382 0.33 -6.13 30.04
C ASN A 382 1.51 -6.01 29.05
N TYR A 383 1.23 -5.57 27.83
CA TYR A 383 2.19 -5.47 26.72
C TYR A 383 2.48 -4.03 26.30
N TYR A 384 1.45 -3.16 26.31
CA TYR A 384 1.54 -1.78 25.84
C TYR A 384 1.47 -0.79 27.01
N ASP A 385 2.24 0.30 26.91
CA ASP A 385 2.19 1.40 27.88
C ASP A 385 0.90 2.22 27.70
N LYS A 386 -0.06 2.00 28.61
CA LYS A 386 -1.37 2.66 28.59
C LYS A 386 -1.25 4.17 28.60
N ASP A 387 -0.44 4.71 29.52
CA ASP A 387 -0.34 6.15 29.75
C ASP A 387 0.30 6.86 28.55
N ASN A 388 1.36 6.28 27.98
CA ASN A 388 1.99 6.80 26.77
C ASN A 388 1.08 6.65 25.54
N TYR A 389 0.34 5.55 25.44
CA TYR A 389 -0.61 5.36 24.35
C TYR A 389 -1.74 6.37 24.42
N GLU A 390 -2.38 6.52 25.58
CA GLU A 390 -3.45 7.48 25.83
C GLU A 390 -2.98 8.91 25.57
N LYS A 391 -1.88 9.34 26.19
CA LYS A 391 -1.30 10.66 25.97
C LYS A 391 -1.00 10.94 24.50
N SER A 392 -0.46 9.95 23.80
CA SER A 392 -0.16 10.09 22.38
C SER A 392 -1.41 10.11 21.52
N LEU A 393 -2.44 9.31 21.85
CA LEU A 393 -3.71 9.24 21.13
C LEU A 393 -4.53 10.52 21.27
N PHE A 394 -4.61 11.10 22.48
CA PHE A 394 -5.48 12.24 22.76
C PHE A 394 -4.80 13.60 22.58
N PHE A 395 -3.50 13.70 22.85
CA PHE A 395 -2.76 14.96 22.90
C PHE A 395 -1.58 15.04 21.91
N GLY A 396 -1.27 13.94 21.24
CA GLY A 396 -0.17 13.91 20.27
C GLY A 396 -0.43 14.79 19.04
N ASN A 397 0.61 15.34 18.45
CA ASN A 397 0.54 16.15 17.25
C ASN A 397 0.33 15.25 16.03
N HIS A 398 -0.90 15.17 15.52
CA HIS A 398 -1.39 14.19 14.55
C HIS A 398 -0.95 14.44 13.11
N GLN A 399 0.18 15.09 12.88
CA GLN A 399 0.63 15.35 11.52
C GLN A 399 1.15 14.07 10.84
N THR A 400 0.23 13.40 10.14
CA THR A 400 0.35 12.94 8.74
C THR A 400 1.41 11.93 8.34
N ASN A 401 1.89 11.09 9.24
CA ASN A 401 2.78 10.00 8.86
C ASN A 401 2.01 8.68 8.89
N GLU A 402 1.98 7.91 7.78
CA GLU A 402 1.32 6.58 7.75
C GLU A 402 1.83 5.67 8.87
N GLY A 403 3.10 5.78 9.24
CA GLY A 403 3.69 5.09 10.40
C GLY A 403 3.02 5.40 11.75
N TYR A 404 2.41 6.58 11.89
CA TYR A 404 1.64 6.94 13.08
C TYR A 404 0.39 6.07 13.26
N TRP A 405 -0.33 5.82 12.15
CA TRP A 405 -1.57 5.03 12.18
C TRP A 405 -1.33 3.56 12.52
N HIS A 406 -0.24 2.99 12.04
CA HIS A 406 0.17 1.64 12.40
C HIS A 406 0.42 1.51 13.90
N LYS A 407 1.12 2.48 14.48
CA LYS A 407 1.39 2.52 15.92
C LYS A 407 0.13 2.43 16.76
N PHE A 408 -0.90 3.21 16.41
CA PHE A 408 -2.13 3.27 17.18
C PHE A 408 -3.12 2.16 16.86
N SER A 409 -3.01 1.52 15.69
CA SER A 409 -3.86 0.40 15.34
C SER A 409 -3.48 -0.89 16.06
N ASN A 410 -2.21 -1.10 16.37
CA ASN A 410 -1.74 -2.35 16.93
C ASN A 410 -2.42 -2.74 18.26
N PRO A 411 -2.45 -1.89 19.31
CA PRO A 411 -3.15 -2.22 20.55
C PRO A 411 -4.62 -2.54 20.33
N PHE A 412 -5.28 -1.80 19.43
CA PHE A 412 -6.67 -2.05 19.08
C PHE A 412 -6.84 -3.41 18.38
N MET A 413 -6.00 -3.74 17.41
CA MET A 413 -6.02 -5.03 16.72
C MET A 413 -5.84 -6.19 17.70
N PHE A 414 -4.89 -6.10 18.62
CA PHE A 414 -4.68 -7.11 19.63
C PHE A 414 -5.86 -7.24 20.57
N SER A 415 -6.46 -6.14 21.01
CA SER A 415 -7.67 -6.14 21.80
C SER A 415 -8.80 -6.91 21.11
N GLU A 416 -9.06 -6.63 19.84
CA GLU A 416 -10.13 -7.30 19.10
C GLU A 416 -9.79 -8.79 18.83
N LEU A 417 -8.54 -9.13 18.58
CA LEU A 417 -8.11 -10.53 18.44
C LEU A 417 -8.26 -11.32 19.75
N LEU A 418 -7.96 -10.72 20.91
CA LEU A 418 -8.20 -11.33 22.21
C LEU A 418 -9.68 -11.65 22.43
N LYS A 419 -10.56 -10.69 22.10
CA LYS A 419 -12.02 -10.88 22.22
C LYS A 419 -12.51 -11.99 21.30
N LEU A 420 -12.09 -12.00 20.02
CA LEU A 420 -12.46 -13.05 19.08
C LEU A 420 -11.98 -14.45 19.50
N ASN A 421 -10.77 -14.55 20.04
CA ASN A 421 -10.25 -15.84 20.53
C ASN A 421 -11.06 -16.37 21.73
N ARG A 422 -11.52 -15.50 22.63
CA ARG A 422 -12.37 -15.88 23.75
C ARG A 422 -13.78 -16.31 23.29
N GLU A 423 -14.36 -15.62 22.31
CA GLU A 423 -15.64 -15.98 21.72
C GLU A 423 -15.57 -17.38 21.08
N ASN A 424 -14.49 -17.66 20.31
CA ASN A 424 -14.29 -18.96 19.67
C ASN A 424 -13.96 -20.11 20.67
N SER A 425 -13.41 -19.78 21.85
CA SER A 425 -13.10 -20.77 22.88
C SER A 425 -14.32 -21.16 23.70
N ASN A 426 -15.37 -20.33 23.67
CA ASN A 426 -16.64 -20.54 24.40
C ASN A 426 -17.75 -21.11 23.49
N SER A 427 -17.50 -21.24 22.19
CA SER A 427 -18.36 -21.87 21.19
C SER A 427 -17.95 -23.35 20.93
#